data_d1e9b43146d562d4860b94b1e9935363
#
_entry.id   d1e9b43146d562d4860b94b1e9935363
#
_cell.length_a   1.000
_cell.length_b   1.000
_cell.length_c   1.000
_cell.angle_alpha   90.00
_cell.angle_beta   90.00
_cell.angle_gamma   90.00
#
_symmetry.space_group_name_H-M   'P 1'
#
loop_
_entity.id
_entity.type
_entity.pdbx_description
1 polymer ?
#
loop_
_entity_poly.entity_id
_entity_poly.type
_entity_poly.pdbx_seq_one_letter_code
_entity_poly.pdbx_strand_id
1 'polypeptide(L)'
;SECLVGSEMCIRDRYNMYWILFIGIALASWLVQANLKNKFEKYSKIPIDGGLTGRDIAVKMLHDNGIYDVEVVSTSGSLTDHYNPANKTVNLSEDVYDTCSVAAAAVAAHECGHAVQHAHAYAPLKMRSSLVPVISFASNWMMWVLLIGMFTLNVFPQIMLFGIILFAATTLFSFITLPVEIDASRRAVKWLSEAGVTNNRNYGAAVSALRSAAYTYVVAALGSLATLLYYVMIFLGRRD
;
A
#
# COMPACT_ATOMS: atom_id res chain seq x y z
N SER A 1 15.26 30.45 -37.32
CA SER A 1 15.35 28.95 -37.39
C SER A 1 15.87 28.34 -36.09
N GLU A 2 16.63 29.04 -35.28
CA GLU A 2 17.18 28.53 -34.00
C GLU A 2 16.13 28.34 -32.90
N CYS A 3 15.10 29.21 -32.85
CA CYS A 3 13.99 29.08 -31.88
C CYS A 3 13.12 27.82 -32.10
N LEU A 4 12.94 27.37 -33.34
CA LEU A 4 12.15 26.16 -33.66
C LEU A 4 12.87 24.89 -33.26
N VAL A 5 14.20 24.82 -33.47
CA VAL A 5 15.03 23.67 -33.09
C VAL A 5 15.09 23.50 -31.56
N GLY A 6 15.15 24.61 -30.81
CA GLY A 6 15.11 24.59 -29.35
C GLY A 6 13.77 24.09 -28.79
N SER A 7 12.65 24.48 -29.40
CA SER A 7 11.29 24.05 -28.97
C SER A 7 11.03 22.56 -29.24
N GLU A 8 11.45 22.04 -30.39
CA GLU A 8 11.30 20.63 -30.74
C GLU A 8 12.19 19.71 -29.87
N MET A 9 13.39 20.17 -29.53
CA MET A 9 14.29 19.46 -28.63
C MET A 9 13.73 19.40 -27.21
N CYS A 10 13.17 20.50 -26.70
CA CYS A 10 12.48 20.53 -25.39
C CYS A 10 11.24 19.65 -25.34
N ILE A 11 10.46 19.55 -26.42
CA ILE A 11 9.28 18.68 -26.50
C ILE A 11 9.72 17.22 -26.51
N ARG A 12 10.71 16.86 -27.31
CA ARG A 12 11.24 15.49 -27.41
C ARG A 12 11.83 15.01 -26.08
N ASP A 13 12.57 15.85 -25.39
CA ASP A 13 13.16 15.52 -24.10
C ASP A 13 12.10 15.34 -23.01
N ARG A 14 11.01 16.08 -23.08
CA ARG A 14 9.85 15.94 -22.19
C ARG A 14 9.12 14.60 -22.40
N TYR A 15 8.93 14.19 -23.66
CA TYR A 15 8.37 12.86 -23.98
C TYR A 15 9.30 11.72 -23.54
N ASN A 16 10.58 11.84 -23.76
CA ASN A 16 11.57 10.83 -23.34
C ASN A 16 11.59 10.69 -21.81
N MET A 17 11.55 11.79 -21.06
CA MET A 17 11.51 11.79 -19.59
C MET A 17 10.24 11.14 -19.06
N TYR A 18 9.09 11.35 -19.70
CA TYR A 18 7.84 10.68 -19.33
C TYR A 18 7.97 9.16 -19.44
N TRP A 19 8.44 8.66 -20.56
CA TRP A 19 8.59 7.22 -20.78
C TRP A 19 9.61 6.59 -19.84
N ILE A 20 10.71 7.26 -19.57
CA ILE A 20 11.73 6.79 -18.62
C ILE A 20 11.12 6.69 -17.22
N LEU A 21 10.39 7.73 -16.78
CA LEU A 21 9.73 7.75 -15.48
C LEU A 21 8.66 6.65 -15.38
N PHE A 22 7.79 6.56 -16.38
CA PHE A 22 6.70 5.57 -16.40
C PHE A 22 7.24 4.13 -16.41
N ILE A 23 8.20 3.82 -17.27
CA ILE A 23 8.84 2.50 -17.35
C ILE A 23 9.59 2.20 -16.04
N GLY A 24 10.31 3.17 -15.49
CA GLY A 24 11.02 3.02 -14.21
C GLY A 24 10.08 2.69 -13.05
N ILE A 25 8.96 3.40 -12.91
CA ILE A 25 7.95 3.15 -11.87
C ILE A 25 7.28 1.79 -12.11
N ALA A 26 6.91 1.47 -13.35
CA ALA A 26 6.28 0.20 -13.69
C ALA A 26 7.21 -0.99 -13.38
N LEU A 27 8.49 -0.89 -13.74
CA LEU A 27 9.50 -1.91 -13.46
C LEU A 27 9.73 -2.07 -11.96
N ALA A 28 9.88 -0.97 -11.21
CA ALA A 28 10.05 -1.00 -9.76
C ALA A 28 8.83 -1.64 -9.08
N SER A 29 7.62 -1.27 -9.49
CA SER A 29 6.37 -1.84 -8.97
C SER A 29 6.27 -3.34 -9.28
N TRP A 30 6.61 -3.75 -10.50
CA TRP A 30 6.62 -5.16 -10.89
C TRP A 30 7.64 -5.97 -10.08
N LEU A 31 8.86 -5.47 -9.93
CA LEU A 31 9.92 -6.15 -9.16
C LEU A 31 9.52 -6.35 -7.70
N VAL A 32 8.95 -5.34 -7.05
CA VAL A 32 8.53 -5.44 -5.64
C VAL A 32 7.35 -6.37 -5.48
N GLN A 33 6.39 -6.35 -6.40
CA GLN A 33 5.24 -7.27 -6.40
C GLN A 33 5.68 -8.72 -6.65
N ALA A 34 6.57 -8.95 -7.61
CA ALA A 34 7.13 -10.27 -7.88
C ALA A 34 7.92 -10.81 -6.66
N ASN A 35 8.72 -9.96 -6.02
CA ASN A 35 9.44 -10.32 -4.79
C ASN A 35 8.48 -10.67 -3.63
N LEU A 36 7.41 -9.91 -3.44
CA LEU A 36 6.38 -10.20 -2.44
C LEU A 36 5.74 -11.56 -2.70
N LYS A 37 5.27 -11.80 -3.93
CA LYS A 37 4.63 -13.06 -4.33
C LYS A 37 5.57 -14.26 -4.13
N ASN A 38 6.81 -14.15 -4.58
CA ASN A 38 7.79 -15.22 -4.45
C ASN A 38 8.11 -15.52 -2.97
N LYS A 39 8.19 -14.51 -2.12
CA LYS A 39 8.41 -14.70 -0.68
C LYS A 39 7.18 -15.29 0.00
N PHE A 40 5.99 -14.83 -0.35
CA PHE A 40 4.76 -15.41 0.17
C PHE A 40 4.67 -16.88 -0.19
N GLU A 41 4.87 -17.27 -1.46
CA GLU A 41 4.88 -18.65 -1.91
C GLU A 41 5.99 -19.49 -1.23
N LYS A 42 7.17 -18.92 -1.01
CA LYS A 42 8.26 -19.60 -0.30
C LYS A 42 7.90 -19.84 1.17
N TYR A 43 7.34 -18.86 1.85
CA TYR A 43 7.08 -18.93 3.29
C TYR A 43 5.75 -19.60 3.63
N SER A 44 4.84 -19.76 2.65
CA SER A 44 3.65 -20.60 2.79
C SER A 44 3.98 -22.10 2.90
N LYS A 45 5.17 -22.50 2.45
CA LYS A 45 5.68 -23.89 2.55
C LYS A 45 6.43 -24.16 3.87
N ILE A 46 6.66 -23.14 4.69
CA ILE A 46 7.34 -23.30 5.99
C ILE A 46 6.28 -23.41 7.08
N PRO A 47 6.14 -24.57 7.74
CA PRO A 47 5.20 -24.72 8.83
C PRO A 47 5.64 -23.89 10.05
N ILE A 48 4.68 -23.50 10.86
CA ILE A 48 4.94 -22.96 12.21
C ILE A 48 4.82 -24.05 13.26
N ASP A 49 5.56 -23.90 14.34
CA ASP A 49 5.48 -24.80 15.45
C ASP A 49 4.11 -24.69 16.15
N GLY A 50 3.57 -25.83 16.61
CA GLY A 50 2.28 -25.88 17.30
C GLY A 50 1.05 -26.01 16.40
N GLY A 51 1.18 -26.01 15.07
CA GLY A 51 0.09 -26.30 14.12
C GLY A 51 -1.04 -25.27 14.12
N LEU A 52 -0.78 -24.03 14.57
CA LEU A 52 -1.76 -22.96 14.60
C LEU A 52 -2.08 -22.47 13.18
N THR A 53 -3.36 -22.39 12.85
CA THR A 53 -3.83 -21.79 11.60
C THR A 53 -3.75 -20.26 11.66
N GLY A 54 -3.86 -19.59 10.50
CA GLY A 54 -3.95 -18.12 10.48
C GLY A 54 -5.11 -17.59 11.33
N ARG A 55 -6.25 -18.31 11.32
CA ARG A 55 -7.39 -18.00 12.20
C ARG A 55 -7.01 -18.10 13.69
N ASP A 56 -6.35 -19.18 14.10
CA ASP A 56 -6.00 -19.37 15.52
C ASP A 56 -5.02 -18.30 16.00
N ILE A 57 -4.08 -17.91 15.13
CA ILE A 57 -3.14 -16.82 15.36
C ILE A 57 -3.86 -15.48 15.52
N ALA A 58 -4.81 -15.20 14.62
CA ALA A 58 -5.58 -13.96 14.69
C ALA A 58 -6.38 -13.88 15.99
N VAL A 59 -7.13 -14.92 16.32
CA VAL A 59 -7.91 -15.00 17.57
C VAL A 59 -7.01 -14.83 18.79
N LYS A 60 -5.88 -15.57 18.81
CA LYS A 60 -4.94 -15.49 19.91
C LYS A 60 -4.35 -14.08 20.06
N MET A 61 -3.91 -13.44 18.97
CA MET A 61 -3.35 -12.10 19.02
C MET A 61 -4.37 -11.05 19.49
N LEU A 62 -5.61 -11.15 19.05
CA LEU A 62 -6.69 -10.27 19.50
C LEU A 62 -6.92 -10.42 21.01
N HIS A 63 -7.05 -11.66 21.51
CA HIS A 63 -7.28 -11.92 22.93
C HIS A 63 -6.09 -11.49 23.80
N ASP A 64 -4.85 -11.75 23.37
CA ASP A 64 -3.62 -11.31 24.07
C ASP A 64 -3.53 -9.78 24.18
N ASN A 65 -4.21 -9.04 23.27
CA ASN A 65 -4.33 -7.58 23.33
C ASN A 65 -5.64 -7.09 23.98
N GLY A 66 -6.43 -7.98 24.59
CA GLY A 66 -7.68 -7.63 25.26
C GLY A 66 -8.82 -7.24 24.32
N ILE A 67 -8.78 -7.67 23.06
CA ILE A 67 -9.78 -7.38 22.03
C ILE A 67 -10.65 -8.61 21.85
N TYR A 68 -11.92 -8.53 22.25
CA TYR A 68 -12.89 -9.65 22.22
C TYR A 68 -14.08 -9.36 21.31
N ASP A 69 -14.17 -8.14 20.78
CA ASP A 69 -15.27 -7.64 19.96
C ASP A 69 -14.95 -7.59 18.47
N VAL A 70 -13.84 -8.23 18.06
CA VAL A 70 -13.41 -8.38 16.67
C VAL A 70 -13.53 -9.85 16.27
N GLU A 71 -14.31 -10.11 15.23
CA GLU A 71 -14.52 -11.45 14.69
C GLU A 71 -13.49 -11.76 13.59
N VAL A 72 -13.04 -13.03 13.54
CA VAL A 72 -12.12 -13.51 12.48
C VAL A 72 -12.92 -14.37 11.51
N VAL A 73 -13.01 -13.92 10.26
CA VAL A 73 -13.82 -14.55 9.22
C VAL A 73 -13.00 -14.91 7.99
N SER A 74 -13.39 -15.98 7.30
CA SER A 74 -12.78 -16.34 6.01
C SER A 74 -13.41 -15.52 4.89
N THR A 75 -12.59 -15.08 3.94
CA THR A 75 -13.02 -14.38 2.72
C THR A 75 -12.49 -15.07 1.49
N SER A 76 -13.28 -15.06 0.42
CA SER A 76 -12.87 -15.66 -0.85
C SER A 76 -11.83 -14.82 -1.59
N GLY A 77 -10.96 -15.47 -2.34
CA GLY A 77 -9.87 -14.86 -3.12
C GLY A 77 -8.52 -14.97 -2.44
N SER A 78 -7.45 -14.72 -3.18
CA SER A 78 -6.08 -14.72 -2.69
C SER A 78 -5.60 -13.29 -2.46
N LEU A 79 -4.89 -13.04 -1.37
CA LEU A 79 -4.40 -11.70 -0.96
C LEU A 79 -5.55 -10.69 -0.74
N THR A 80 -6.69 -11.17 -0.25
CA THR A 80 -7.86 -10.35 0.11
C THR A 80 -7.93 -10.05 1.61
N ASP A 81 -6.87 -10.41 2.32
CA ASP A 81 -6.76 -10.21 3.76
C ASP A 81 -6.87 -8.74 4.13
N HIS A 82 -7.71 -8.42 5.11
CA HIS A 82 -7.87 -7.05 5.59
C HIS A 82 -8.62 -6.98 6.91
N TYR A 83 -8.31 -5.99 7.73
CA TYR A 83 -9.13 -5.59 8.87
C TYR A 83 -10.20 -4.58 8.44
N ASN A 84 -11.45 -4.84 8.79
CA ASN A 84 -12.56 -3.90 8.55
C ASN A 84 -13.02 -3.26 9.87
N PRO A 85 -12.73 -1.98 10.10
CA PRO A 85 -13.10 -1.29 11.33
C PRO A 85 -14.62 -1.00 11.46
N ALA A 86 -15.39 -1.03 10.35
CA ALA A 86 -16.82 -0.72 10.37
C ALA A 86 -17.63 -1.83 10.99
N ASN A 87 -17.33 -3.09 10.65
CA ASN A 87 -17.97 -4.29 11.22
C ASN A 87 -17.11 -4.99 12.26
N LYS A 88 -15.91 -4.49 12.55
CA LYS A 88 -14.95 -5.11 13.47
C LYS A 88 -14.66 -6.55 13.10
N THR A 89 -14.23 -6.78 11.86
CA THR A 89 -13.84 -8.10 11.36
C THR A 89 -12.41 -8.10 10.85
N VAL A 90 -11.67 -9.14 11.19
CA VAL A 90 -10.42 -9.52 10.50
C VAL A 90 -10.81 -10.56 9.45
N ASN A 91 -10.71 -10.16 8.19
CA ASN A 91 -11.05 -10.99 7.04
C ASN A 91 -9.76 -11.62 6.52
N LEU A 92 -9.68 -12.94 6.52
CA LEU A 92 -8.51 -13.69 6.05
C LEU A 92 -8.89 -14.49 4.81
N SER A 93 -8.06 -14.46 3.79
CA SER A 93 -8.22 -15.30 2.60
C SER A 93 -8.14 -16.79 2.97
N GLU A 94 -8.75 -17.65 2.16
CA GLU A 94 -8.72 -19.11 2.38
C GLU A 94 -7.28 -19.64 2.50
N ASP A 95 -6.36 -19.09 1.70
CA ASP A 95 -4.93 -19.42 1.74
C ASP A 95 -4.26 -19.07 3.08
N VAL A 96 -4.84 -18.19 3.88
CA VAL A 96 -4.33 -17.75 5.18
C VAL A 96 -5.14 -18.34 6.32
N TYR A 97 -6.46 -18.37 6.21
CA TYR A 97 -7.39 -18.73 7.29
C TYR A 97 -7.14 -20.13 7.85
N ASP A 98 -7.07 -21.16 6.99
CA ASP A 98 -6.93 -22.57 7.36
C ASP A 98 -5.48 -23.07 7.27
N THR A 99 -4.51 -22.24 6.92
CA THR A 99 -3.13 -22.67 6.66
C THR A 99 -2.23 -22.45 7.86
N CYS A 100 -1.43 -23.48 8.21
CA CYS A 100 -0.45 -23.48 9.30
C CYS A 100 0.94 -23.16 8.75
N SER A 101 1.19 -21.92 8.32
CA SER A 101 2.47 -21.51 7.73
C SER A 101 2.98 -20.18 8.26
N VAL A 102 4.28 -19.93 8.08
CA VAL A 102 4.89 -18.63 8.44
C VAL A 102 4.25 -17.48 7.69
N ALA A 103 3.90 -17.65 6.42
CA ALA A 103 3.23 -16.62 5.63
C ALA A 103 1.84 -16.33 6.19
N ALA A 104 1.03 -17.36 6.46
CA ALA A 104 -0.30 -17.22 7.05
C ALA A 104 -0.24 -16.53 8.42
N ALA A 105 0.70 -16.96 9.27
CA ALA A 105 0.94 -16.36 10.58
C ALA A 105 1.29 -14.88 10.49
N ALA A 106 2.17 -14.51 9.56
CA ALA A 106 2.61 -13.12 9.37
C ALA A 106 1.46 -12.23 8.88
N VAL A 107 0.67 -12.69 7.91
CA VAL A 107 -0.49 -11.93 7.39
C VAL A 107 -1.58 -11.80 8.44
N ALA A 108 -1.99 -12.90 9.09
CA ALA A 108 -3.01 -12.87 10.12
C ALA A 108 -2.63 -11.92 11.28
N ALA A 109 -1.39 -11.98 11.74
CA ALA A 109 -0.88 -11.07 12.76
C ALA A 109 -0.83 -9.60 12.27
N HIS A 110 -0.54 -9.35 10.99
CA HIS A 110 -0.55 -8.01 10.41
C HIS A 110 -1.95 -7.40 10.44
N GLU A 111 -2.97 -8.13 10.00
CA GLU A 111 -4.36 -7.65 10.02
C GLU A 111 -4.86 -7.43 11.46
N CYS A 112 -4.45 -8.28 12.40
CA CYS A 112 -4.68 -8.02 13.83
C CYS A 112 -3.91 -6.79 14.32
N GLY A 113 -2.74 -6.48 13.75
CA GLY A 113 -2.01 -5.24 14.02
C GLY A 113 -2.86 -4.00 13.74
N HIS A 114 -3.66 -3.99 12.67
CA HIS A 114 -4.62 -2.93 12.38
C HIS A 114 -5.78 -2.88 13.40
N ALA A 115 -6.28 -4.03 13.85
CA ALA A 115 -7.28 -4.08 14.90
C ALA A 115 -6.75 -3.49 16.22
N VAL A 116 -5.50 -3.82 16.59
CA VAL A 116 -4.81 -3.26 17.76
C VAL A 116 -4.59 -1.75 17.62
N GLN A 117 -4.18 -1.26 16.44
CA GLN A 117 -4.10 0.17 16.15
C GLN A 117 -5.44 0.88 16.35
N HIS A 118 -6.53 0.27 15.87
CA HIS A 118 -7.87 0.80 16.01
C HIS A 118 -8.31 0.86 17.48
N ALA A 119 -8.11 -0.23 18.24
CA ALA A 119 -8.41 -0.29 19.66
C ALA A 119 -7.65 0.74 20.50
N HIS A 120 -6.38 1.01 20.15
CA HIS A 120 -5.55 2.02 20.81
C HIS A 120 -5.71 3.44 20.22
N ALA A 121 -6.69 3.65 19.35
CA ALA A 121 -6.97 4.96 18.75
C ALA A 121 -5.73 5.60 18.06
N TYR A 122 -4.91 4.79 17.38
CA TYR A 122 -3.69 5.23 16.71
C TYR A 122 -3.98 6.37 15.72
N ALA A 123 -3.39 7.55 15.95
CA ALA A 123 -3.74 8.77 15.24
C ALA A 123 -3.55 8.67 13.71
N PRO A 124 -2.47 8.09 13.15
CA PRO A 124 -2.33 7.93 11.70
C PRO A 124 -3.42 7.04 11.08
N LEU A 125 -3.88 5.98 11.77
CA LEU A 125 -4.98 5.14 11.28
C LEU A 125 -6.30 5.90 11.26
N LYS A 126 -6.60 6.70 12.29
CA LYS A 126 -7.79 7.56 12.31
C LYS A 126 -7.78 8.56 11.17
N MET A 127 -6.64 9.21 10.95
CA MET A 127 -6.46 10.16 9.85
C MET A 127 -6.65 9.48 8.49
N ARG A 128 -6.04 8.30 8.28
CA ARG A 128 -6.26 7.48 7.08
C ARG A 128 -7.74 7.20 6.86
N SER A 129 -8.43 6.69 7.88
CA SER A 129 -9.84 6.30 7.79
C SER A 129 -10.77 7.49 7.47
N SER A 130 -10.52 8.65 8.06
CA SER A 130 -11.31 9.87 7.79
C SER A 130 -11.11 10.43 6.39
N LEU A 131 -9.95 10.18 5.77
CA LEU A 131 -9.63 10.64 4.41
C LEU A 131 -10.17 9.70 3.33
N VAL A 132 -10.46 8.43 3.62
CA VAL A 132 -10.91 7.43 2.64
C VAL A 132 -12.06 7.93 1.74
N PRO A 133 -13.16 8.53 2.24
CA PRO A 133 -14.25 8.97 1.37
C PRO A 133 -13.81 10.05 0.37
N VAL A 134 -13.00 11.00 0.83
CA VAL A 134 -12.46 12.09 0.00
C VAL A 134 -11.52 11.55 -1.06
N ILE A 135 -10.63 10.64 -0.66
CA ILE A 135 -9.65 10.03 -1.57
C ILE A 135 -10.33 9.10 -2.58
N SER A 136 -11.36 8.36 -2.18
CA SER A 136 -12.15 7.54 -3.11
C SER A 136 -12.80 8.40 -4.19
N PHE A 137 -13.39 9.53 -3.81
CA PHE A 137 -13.92 10.50 -4.77
C PHE A 137 -12.82 11.04 -5.69
N ALA A 138 -11.72 11.51 -5.10
CA ALA A 138 -10.59 12.07 -5.86
C ALA A 138 -10.03 11.04 -6.86
N SER A 139 -9.81 9.81 -6.46
CA SER A 139 -9.26 8.75 -7.30
C SER A 139 -10.15 8.40 -8.49
N ASN A 140 -11.47 8.41 -8.33
CA ASN A 140 -12.41 8.11 -9.40
C ASN A 140 -12.40 9.16 -10.51
N TRP A 141 -12.18 10.43 -10.16
CA TRP A 141 -12.24 11.54 -11.13
C TRP A 141 -10.87 12.02 -11.61
N MET A 142 -9.82 11.81 -10.82
CA MET A 142 -8.47 12.32 -11.04
C MET A 142 -7.95 12.04 -12.46
N MET A 143 -8.09 10.79 -12.93
CA MET A 143 -7.58 10.37 -14.23
C MET A 143 -8.25 11.16 -15.37
N TRP A 144 -9.57 11.31 -15.32
CA TRP A 144 -10.34 12.04 -16.33
C TRP A 144 -10.02 13.53 -16.30
N VAL A 145 -9.92 14.13 -15.12
CA VAL A 145 -9.59 15.55 -14.95
C VAL A 145 -8.18 15.86 -15.46
N LEU A 146 -7.18 15.00 -15.14
CA LEU A 146 -5.83 15.16 -15.65
C LEU A 146 -5.76 14.99 -17.18
N LEU A 147 -6.48 14.02 -17.73
CA LEU A 147 -6.53 13.80 -19.17
C LEU A 147 -7.12 15.03 -19.90
N ILE A 148 -8.29 15.49 -19.48
CA ILE A 148 -8.93 16.69 -20.04
C ILE A 148 -8.04 17.91 -19.83
N GLY A 149 -7.45 18.05 -18.63
CA GLY A 149 -6.55 19.14 -18.30
C GLY A 149 -5.30 19.19 -19.18
N MET A 150 -4.77 18.03 -19.58
CA MET A 150 -3.63 17.94 -20.50
C MET A 150 -3.99 18.43 -21.91
N PHE A 151 -5.15 18.03 -22.45
CA PHE A 151 -5.60 18.50 -23.78
C PHE A 151 -6.02 19.97 -23.80
N THR A 152 -6.51 20.49 -22.68
CA THR A 152 -6.99 21.87 -22.57
C THR A 152 -5.99 22.82 -21.91
N LEU A 153 -4.76 22.40 -21.68
CA LEU A 153 -3.76 23.10 -20.87
C LEU A 153 -3.51 24.54 -21.32
N ASN A 154 -3.50 24.79 -22.63
CA ASN A 154 -3.24 26.11 -23.21
C ASN A 154 -4.48 27.04 -23.20
N VAL A 155 -5.68 26.49 -23.06
CA VAL A 155 -6.96 27.24 -23.08
C VAL A 155 -7.55 27.38 -21.68
N PHE A 156 -7.62 26.25 -20.95
CA PHE A 156 -8.20 26.15 -19.60
C PHE A 156 -7.25 25.47 -18.61
N PRO A 157 -6.14 26.12 -18.23
CA PRO A 157 -5.13 25.53 -17.33
C PRO A 157 -5.66 25.19 -15.94
N GLN A 158 -6.78 25.80 -15.53
CA GLN A 158 -7.40 25.53 -14.23
C GLN A 158 -7.86 24.08 -14.09
N ILE A 159 -8.24 23.41 -15.19
CA ILE A 159 -8.64 21.99 -15.18
C ILE A 159 -7.44 21.13 -14.81
N MET A 160 -6.29 21.38 -15.42
CA MET A 160 -5.05 20.68 -15.09
C MET A 160 -4.63 20.92 -13.65
N LEU A 161 -4.71 22.17 -13.16
CA LEU A 161 -4.40 22.49 -11.77
C LEU A 161 -5.30 21.73 -10.80
N PHE A 162 -6.60 21.66 -11.09
CA PHE A 162 -7.54 20.89 -10.27
C PHE A 162 -7.19 19.40 -10.25
N GLY A 163 -6.84 18.82 -11.40
CA GLY A 163 -6.36 17.43 -11.48
C GLY A 163 -5.09 17.20 -10.65
N ILE A 164 -4.14 18.13 -10.68
CA ILE A 164 -2.92 18.07 -9.86
C ILE A 164 -3.25 18.13 -8.36
N ILE A 165 -4.22 18.96 -7.94
CA ILE A 165 -4.66 19.01 -6.54
C ILE A 165 -5.28 17.69 -6.11
N LEU A 166 -6.15 17.08 -6.92
CA LEU A 166 -6.70 15.77 -6.64
C LEU A 166 -5.60 14.70 -6.52
N PHE A 167 -4.62 14.74 -7.43
CA PHE A 167 -3.51 13.82 -7.40
C PHE A 167 -2.58 14.05 -6.19
N ALA A 168 -2.34 15.30 -5.82
CA ALA A 168 -1.59 15.63 -4.60
C ALA A 168 -2.27 15.07 -3.34
N ALA A 169 -3.60 15.13 -3.26
CA ALA A 169 -4.35 14.54 -2.15
C ALA A 169 -4.17 13.01 -2.08
N THR A 170 -4.24 12.30 -3.21
CA THR A 170 -4.00 10.84 -3.25
C THR A 170 -2.55 10.48 -2.94
N THR A 171 -1.59 11.29 -3.39
CA THR A 171 -0.17 11.13 -3.05
C THR A 171 0.06 11.31 -1.55
N LEU A 172 -0.50 12.37 -0.95
CA LEU A 172 -0.43 12.61 0.49
C LEU A 172 -1.02 11.44 1.28
N PHE A 173 -2.16 10.91 0.84
CA PHE A 173 -2.78 9.73 1.45
C PHE A 173 -1.86 8.51 1.42
N SER A 174 -1.12 8.29 0.35
CA SER A 174 -0.13 7.21 0.27
C SER A 174 0.95 7.36 1.33
N PHE A 175 1.44 8.57 1.58
CA PHE A 175 2.42 8.84 2.64
C PHE A 175 1.83 8.70 4.05
N ILE A 176 0.56 9.06 4.28
CA ILE A 176 -0.14 8.85 5.55
C ILE A 176 -0.33 7.35 5.82
N THR A 177 -0.51 6.55 4.77
CA THR A 177 -0.67 5.10 4.88
C THR A 177 0.62 4.39 5.31
N LEU A 178 1.80 4.87 4.89
CA LEU A 178 3.09 4.24 5.20
C LEU A 178 3.33 3.99 6.71
N PRO A 179 3.21 4.97 7.61
CA PRO A 179 3.41 4.73 9.04
C PRO A 179 2.38 3.76 9.63
N VAL A 180 1.17 3.70 9.09
CA VAL A 180 0.12 2.76 9.51
C VAL A 180 0.54 1.33 9.21
N GLU A 181 0.98 1.05 7.98
CA GLU A 181 1.39 -0.27 7.52
C GLU A 181 2.69 -0.75 8.20
N ILE A 182 3.65 0.18 8.39
CA ILE A 182 4.90 -0.14 9.09
C ILE A 182 4.64 -0.47 10.57
N ASP A 183 3.78 0.29 11.25
CA ASP A 183 3.45 0.05 12.65
C ASP A 183 2.63 -1.24 12.84
N ALA A 184 1.66 -1.54 11.97
CA ALA A 184 0.93 -2.82 11.97
C ALA A 184 1.89 -4.00 11.82
N SER A 185 2.80 -3.94 10.85
CA SER A 185 3.84 -4.95 10.66
C SER A 185 4.78 -5.11 11.86
N ARG A 186 5.17 -4.00 12.50
CA ARG A 186 6.01 -4.04 13.72
C ARG A 186 5.30 -4.73 14.88
N ARG A 187 4.01 -4.41 15.09
CA ARG A 187 3.17 -5.05 16.12
C ARG A 187 3.05 -6.55 15.86
N ALA A 188 2.80 -6.94 14.62
CA ALA A 188 2.72 -8.33 14.19
C ALA A 188 4.02 -9.10 14.51
N VAL A 189 5.16 -8.60 14.04
CA VAL A 189 6.46 -9.26 14.26
C VAL A 189 6.80 -9.35 15.75
N LYS A 190 6.57 -8.29 16.51
CA LYS A 190 6.81 -8.26 17.94
C LYS A 190 5.96 -9.30 18.65
N TRP A 191 4.66 -9.32 18.41
CA TRP A 191 3.76 -10.28 19.04
C TRP A 191 4.05 -11.72 18.65
N LEU A 192 4.32 -12.03 17.36
CA LEU A 192 4.68 -13.38 16.90
C LEU A 192 5.89 -13.93 17.65
N SER A 193 6.86 -13.09 17.97
CA SER A 193 8.05 -13.46 18.75
C SER A 193 7.74 -13.64 20.24
N GLU A 194 7.00 -12.71 20.85
CA GLU A 194 6.67 -12.71 22.28
C GLU A 194 5.71 -13.86 22.64
N ALA A 195 4.77 -14.17 21.76
CA ALA A 195 3.82 -15.28 21.91
C ALA A 195 4.41 -16.67 21.60
N GLY A 196 5.70 -16.73 21.20
CA GLY A 196 6.38 -17.98 20.87
C GLY A 196 5.85 -18.67 19.60
N VAL A 197 5.09 -17.95 18.75
CA VAL A 197 4.60 -18.47 17.47
C VAL A 197 5.74 -18.62 16.46
N THR A 198 6.70 -17.70 16.51
CA THR A 198 7.94 -17.78 15.72
C THR A 198 9.14 -18.10 16.63
N ASN A 199 10.03 -18.92 16.12
CA ASN A 199 11.30 -19.27 16.75
C ASN A 199 12.49 -18.71 15.95
N ASN A 200 13.72 -18.97 16.42
CA ASN A 200 14.95 -18.50 15.78
C ASN A 200 15.10 -18.94 14.30
N ARG A 201 14.42 -20.01 13.86
CA ARG A 201 14.53 -20.55 12.49
C ARG A 201 13.58 -19.84 11.53
N ASN A 202 12.38 -19.48 11.99
CA ASN A 202 11.32 -18.96 11.14
C ASN A 202 11.00 -17.45 11.35
N TYR A 203 11.48 -16.84 12.45
CA TYR A 203 11.33 -15.40 12.71
C TYR A 203 11.80 -14.52 11.54
N GLY A 204 12.99 -14.82 11.00
CA GLY A 204 13.53 -14.07 9.86
C GLY A 204 12.65 -14.17 8.60
N ALA A 205 11.93 -15.29 8.41
CA ALA A 205 10.99 -15.47 7.31
C ALA A 205 9.74 -14.59 7.49
N ALA A 206 9.17 -14.55 8.70
CA ALA A 206 8.02 -13.68 9.02
C ALA A 206 8.37 -12.20 8.83
N VAL A 207 9.51 -11.74 9.36
CA VAL A 207 10.02 -10.38 9.16
C VAL A 207 10.20 -10.07 7.68
N SER A 208 10.79 -11.00 6.92
CA SER A 208 11.05 -10.83 5.49
C SER A 208 9.75 -10.75 4.67
N ALA A 209 8.72 -11.51 5.03
CA ALA A 209 7.39 -11.44 4.40
C ALA A 209 6.78 -10.05 4.58
N LEU A 210 6.65 -9.61 5.82
CA LEU A 210 6.04 -8.30 6.15
C LEU A 210 6.84 -7.11 5.62
N ARG A 211 8.18 -7.19 5.66
CA ARG A 211 9.04 -6.18 5.04
C ARG A 211 8.82 -6.07 3.53
N SER A 212 8.61 -7.20 2.85
CA SER A 212 8.34 -7.18 1.41
C SER A 212 6.99 -6.56 1.09
N ALA A 213 5.97 -6.78 1.91
CA ALA A 213 4.69 -6.10 1.81
C ALA A 213 4.85 -4.58 2.03
N ALA A 214 5.59 -4.16 3.06
CA ALA A 214 5.84 -2.74 3.32
C ALA A 214 6.54 -2.03 2.15
N TYR A 215 7.44 -2.69 1.42
CA TYR A 215 8.09 -2.10 0.24
C TYR A 215 7.13 -1.80 -0.90
N THR A 216 6.01 -2.51 -1.05
CA THR A 216 5.00 -2.19 -2.07
C THR A 216 4.39 -0.81 -1.82
N TYR A 217 4.10 -0.48 -0.56
CA TYR A 217 3.60 0.85 -0.17
C TYR A 217 4.64 1.95 -0.38
N VAL A 218 5.92 1.67 -0.08
CA VAL A 218 7.01 2.64 -0.31
C VAL A 218 7.15 2.95 -1.80
N VAL A 219 7.19 1.94 -2.66
CA VAL A 219 7.30 2.13 -4.11
C VAL A 219 6.08 2.85 -4.67
N ALA A 220 4.87 2.53 -4.20
CA ALA A 220 3.64 3.22 -4.59
C ALA A 220 3.67 4.70 -4.20
N ALA A 221 4.09 5.04 -2.97
CA ALA A 221 4.18 6.41 -2.49
C ALA A 221 5.24 7.23 -3.25
N LEU A 222 6.42 6.65 -3.49
CA LEU A 222 7.49 7.32 -4.26
C LEU A 222 7.12 7.46 -5.74
N GLY A 223 6.48 6.45 -6.34
CA GLY A 223 5.98 6.49 -7.71
C GLY A 223 4.91 7.56 -7.91
N SER A 224 3.95 7.67 -6.97
CA SER A 224 2.94 8.72 -7.00
C SER A 224 3.56 10.12 -6.85
N LEU A 225 4.54 10.29 -5.97
CA LEU A 225 5.25 11.56 -5.82
C LEU A 225 6.00 11.94 -7.09
N ALA A 226 6.73 11.01 -7.70
CA ALA A 226 7.47 11.27 -8.93
C ALA A 226 6.52 11.65 -10.07
N THR A 227 5.38 10.97 -10.18
CA THR A 227 4.34 11.30 -11.17
C THR A 227 3.68 12.66 -10.88
N LEU A 228 3.43 12.99 -9.62
CA LEU A 228 2.91 14.30 -9.23
C LEU A 228 3.86 15.42 -9.65
N LEU A 229 5.15 15.28 -9.34
CA LEU A 229 6.17 16.25 -9.73
C LEU A 229 6.24 16.41 -11.24
N TYR A 230 6.09 15.34 -12.01
CA TYR A 230 6.04 15.40 -13.46
C TYR A 230 4.84 16.24 -13.96
N TYR A 231 3.62 16.04 -13.42
CA TYR A 231 2.47 16.88 -13.79
C TYR A 231 2.64 18.33 -13.38
N VAL A 232 3.24 18.61 -12.24
CA VAL A 232 3.56 19.97 -11.80
C VAL A 232 4.54 20.64 -12.77
N MET A 233 5.58 19.93 -13.22
CA MET A 233 6.53 20.44 -14.22
C MET A 233 5.85 20.76 -15.55
N ILE A 234 4.95 19.91 -16.04
CA ILE A 234 4.17 20.18 -17.25
C ILE A 234 3.34 21.45 -17.07
N PHE A 235 2.69 21.59 -15.93
CA PHE A 235 1.83 22.74 -15.64
C PHE A 235 2.62 24.06 -15.56
N LEU A 236 3.80 24.03 -14.97
CA LEU A 236 4.68 25.21 -14.84
C LEU A 236 5.37 25.55 -16.16
N GLY A 237 5.85 24.57 -16.92
CA GLY A 237 6.57 24.76 -18.18
C GLY A 237 5.72 25.23 -19.35
N ARG A 238 4.40 25.46 -19.17
CA ARG A 238 3.53 26.10 -20.16
C ARG A 238 3.73 27.63 -20.27
N ARG A 239 4.45 28.23 -19.31
CA ARG A 239 4.64 29.67 -19.23
C ARG A 239 5.81 30.19 -20.06
N ASP A 240 6.60 29.27 -20.59
CA ASP A 240 7.77 29.54 -21.48
C ASP A 240 7.44 29.09 -22.91
#